data_534711d572940f2c2692a4541989e7b1
#
_entry.id   534711d572940f2c2692a4541989e7b1
#
_cell.length_a   1.000
_cell.length_b   1.000
_cell.length_c   1.000
_cell.angle_alpha   90.00
_cell.angle_beta   90.00
_cell.angle_gamma   90.00
#
_symmetry.space_group_name_H-M   'P 1'
#
loop_
_entity.id
_entity.type
_entity.pdbx_description
1 polymer ?
#
loop_
_entity_poly.entity_id
_entity_poly.type
_entity_poly.pdbx_seq_one_letter_code
_entity_poly.pdbx_strand_id
1 'polypeptide(L)'
;MAIEKLNMETKDLSQEHIKQIQQLFPNAVTEINKNGKITLGIDFDVLKQELSNELIDEKQERYQMTWPDKKKAMLLANSKINAALRPLKEKSVDFDNTKNIYIEGDNLDVLKLLRETYLNKVKMIYIDPPYNTGNDFVYEDDFAQSTEEYIANSGQYDEQGNRMVLNNESNGRFHTDWLNMIYPRLKIARDLLKDDGVIFISIDDNEVDNLKKLCDEIFGESNFVGQWNWYKSATPPNLSYKIKKNIEYILCYEKNKDNIKYRGIKKVSPSNDPFTKPQNSYKELKFPKGTINTILNDGVYNKGVYGTEKFSNELLDDLVVKNGLNANDVRFKNKFIWT
;
A
#
# COMPACT_ATOMS: atom_id res chain seq x y z
N MET A 1 35.94 19.26 -28.74
CA MET A 1 35.12 19.49 -27.55
C MET A 1 35.09 18.18 -26.79
N ALA A 2 35.59 18.16 -25.57
CA ALA A 2 35.48 17.00 -24.71
C ALA A 2 34.02 16.89 -24.26
N ILE A 3 33.38 15.76 -24.53
CA ILE A 3 32.04 15.47 -24.05
C ILE A 3 32.16 15.29 -22.54
N GLU A 4 31.67 16.24 -21.77
CA GLU A 4 31.53 16.11 -20.32
C GLU A 4 30.62 14.91 -20.04
N LYS A 5 31.16 13.87 -19.42
CA LYS A 5 30.34 12.71 -18.99
C LYS A 5 29.40 13.20 -17.91
N LEU A 6 28.10 13.16 -18.18
CA LEU A 6 27.06 13.34 -17.16
C LEU A 6 27.27 12.31 -16.04
N ASN A 7 27.28 12.79 -14.81
CA ASN A 7 27.33 11.91 -13.64
C ASN A 7 25.95 11.21 -13.52
N MET A 8 25.93 9.90 -13.69
CA MET A 8 24.71 9.06 -13.71
C MET A 8 24.36 8.53 -12.32
N GLU A 9 24.70 9.28 -11.27
CA GLU A 9 24.31 8.94 -9.90
C GLU A 9 22.97 9.55 -9.52
N THR A 10 22.11 8.76 -8.84
CA THR A 10 20.92 9.28 -8.17
C THR A 10 21.31 10.18 -7.00
N LYS A 11 20.50 11.16 -6.66
CA LYS A 11 20.76 12.05 -5.52
C LYS A 11 20.76 11.30 -4.20
N ASP A 12 21.70 11.60 -3.32
CA ASP A 12 21.67 11.19 -1.92
C ASP A 12 20.68 12.06 -1.14
N LEU A 13 19.46 11.56 -1.01
CA LEU A 13 18.40 12.26 -0.27
C LEU A 13 18.71 12.38 1.23
N SER A 14 19.55 11.52 1.79
CA SER A 14 19.93 11.61 3.20
C SER A 14 20.65 12.92 3.48
N GLN A 15 21.56 13.32 2.60
CA GLN A 15 22.30 14.59 2.72
C GLN A 15 21.39 15.81 2.50
N GLU A 16 20.39 15.67 1.64
CA GLU A 16 19.42 16.74 1.42
C GLU A 16 18.50 16.93 2.63
N HIS A 17 18.02 15.83 3.22
CA HIS A 17 17.23 15.86 4.46
C HIS A 17 18.04 16.42 5.64
N ILE A 18 19.32 16.07 5.78
CA ILE A 18 20.21 16.64 6.82
C ILE A 18 20.33 18.15 6.64
N LYS A 19 20.49 18.64 5.40
CA LYS A 19 20.52 20.08 5.14
C LYS A 19 19.20 20.80 5.48
N GLN A 20 18.08 20.18 5.19
CA GLN A 20 16.77 20.73 5.56
C GLN A 20 16.59 20.78 7.07
N ILE A 21 17.00 19.72 7.79
CA ILE A 21 16.98 19.69 9.25
C ILE A 21 17.95 20.72 9.81
N GLN A 22 19.12 20.89 9.23
CA GLN A 22 20.10 21.92 9.64
C GLN A 22 19.54 23.33 9.52
N GLN A 23 18.71 23.61 8.52
CA GLN A 23 18.05 24.90 8.37
C GLN A 23 17.01 25.16 9.46
N LEU A 24 16.30 24.12 9.88
CA LEU A 24 15.23 24.22 10.88
C LEU A 24 15.78 24.08 12.32
N PHE A 25 16.72 23.18 12.53
CA PHE A 25 17.28 22.80 13.83
C PHE A 25 18.80 22.65 13.75
N PRO A 26 19.55 23.77 13.66
CA PRO A 26 21.02 23.70 13.50
C PRO A 26 21.73 22.94 14.60
N ASN A 27 21.18 23.02 15.84
CA ASN A 27 21.76 22.35 17.02
C ASN A 27 21.64 20.82 16.96
N ALA A 28 20.70 20.29 16.15
CA ALA A 28 20.49 18.86 16.00
C ALA A 28 21.41 18.22 14.93
N VAL A 29 22.26 19.00 14.28
CA VAL A 29 23.22 18.47 13.30
C VAL A 29 24.62 18.44 13.92
N THR A 30 25.24 17.26 13.86
CA THR A 30 26.56 17.01 14.41
C THR A 30 27.51 16.42 13.36
N GLU A 31 28.81 16.48 13.62
CA GLU A 31 29.83 15.88 12.79
C GLU A 31 30.07 14.42 13.18
N ILE A 32 29.97 13.53 12.21
CA ILE A 32 30.23 12.09 12.38
C ILE A 32 31.55 11.76 11.61
N ASN A 33 32.51 11.20 12.33
CA ASN A 33 33.72 10.71 11.69
C ASN A 33 33.53 9.24 11.27
N LYS A 34 33.51 8.99 9.95
CA LYS A 34 33.51 7.64 9.38
C LYS A 34 34.83 7.44 8.62
N ASN A 35 35.66 6.54 9.11
CA ASN A 35 36.91 6.16 8.45
C ASN A 35 37.83 7.35 8.08
N GLY A 36 37.93 8.34 8.96
CA GLY A 36 38.73 9.55 8.71
C GLY A 36 38.06 10.62 7.85
N LYS A 37 36.84 10.39 7.38
CA LYS A 37 36.08 11.39 6.64
C LYS A 37 34.95 11.94 7.54
N ILE A 38 34.97 13.26 7.73
CA ILE A 38 33.94 13.96 8.48
C ILE A 38 32.71 14.13 7.59
N THR A 39 31.54 13.67 8.08
CA THR A 39 30.23 13.83 7.43
C THR A 39 29.26 14.39 8.43
N LEU A 40 28.25 15.14 7.97
CA LEU A 40 27.17 15.62 8.81
C LEU A 40 26.20 14.47 9.13
N GLY A 41 25.76 14.42 10.36
CA GLY A 41 24.72 13.53 10.86
C GLY A 41 23.75 14.26 11.76
N ILE A 42 22.71 13.57 12.19
CA ILE A 42 21.66 14.14 13.05
C ILE A 42 21.81 13.54 14.45
N ASP A 43 21.87 14.41 15.45
CA ASP A 43 21.66 14.05 16.84
C ASP A 43 20.15 13.98 17.09
N PHE A 44 19.64 12.74 17.15
CA PHE A 44 18.21 12.50 17.29
C PHE A 44 17.69 12.85 18.68
N ASP A 45 18.52 12.84 19.71
CA ASP A 45 18.10 13.20 21.06
C ASP A 45 17.90 14.71 21.16
N VAL A 46 18.81 15.47 20.58
CA VAL A 46 18.67 16.95 20.47
C VAL A 46 17.48 17.29 19.58
N LEU A 47 17.32 16.66 18.41
CA LEU A 47 16.20 16.92 17.51
C LEU A 47 14.84 16.60 18.17
N LYS A 48 14.79 15.51 18.92
CA LYS A 48 13.59 15.10 19.66
C LYS A 48 13.22 16.13 20.73
N GLN A 49 14.22 16.68 21.42
CA GLN A 49 14.01 17.72 22.43
C GLN A 49 13.52 19.03 21.80
N GLU A 50 14.10 19.46 20.68
CA GLU A 50 13.69 20.66 19.94
C GLU A 50 12.24 20.57 19.39
N LEU A 51 11.79 19.36 19.05
CA LEU A 51 10.44 19.12 18.54
C LEU A 51 9.40 18.86 19.65
N SER A 52 9.80 18.86 20.92
CA SER A 52 8.92 18.49 22.03
C SER A 52 8.64 19.68 22.92
N ASN A 53 7.37 19.90 23.25
CA ASN A 53 6.94 20.90 24.25
C ASN A 53 7.21 20.43 25.69
N GLU A 54 7.48 19.15 25.88
CA GLU A 54 7.78 18.51 27.16
C GLU A 54 9.01 17.63 27.04
N LEU A 55 9.74 17.41 28.14
CA LEU A 55 10.82 16.43 28.18
C LEU A 55 10.25 15.04 27.87
N ILE A 56 10.69 14.46 26.77
CA ILE A 56 10.36 13.07 26.45
C ILE A 56 11.33 12.19 27.22
N ASP A 57 10.88 11.72 28.39
CA ASP A 57 11.63 10.74 29.18
C ASP A 57 11.78 9.43 28.39
N GLU A 58 12.96 8.82 28.44
CA GLU A 58 13.28 7.54 27.79
C GLU A 58 12.35 6.39 28.22
N LYS A 59 11.60 6.60 29.30
CA LYS A 59 10.60 5.66 29.86
C LYS A 59 9.26 5.62 29.12
N GLN A 60 9.00 6.50 28.17
CA GLN A 60 7.80 6.41 27.33
C GLN A 60 8.02 5.43 26.18
N GLU A 61 7.96 4.15 26.50
CA GLU A 61 8.00 3.10 25.49
C GLU A 61 6.85 3.29 24.51
N ARG A 62 7.18 3.47 23.23
CA ARG A 62 6.21 3.47 22.13
C ARG A 62 6.21 2.10 21.47
N TYR A 63 5.04 1.63 21.08
CA TYR A 63 4.94 0.47 20.24
C TYR A 63 5.77 0.69 18.96
N GLN A 64 6.72 -0.20 18.73
CA GLN A 64 7.61 -0.12 17.59
C GLN A 64 7.92 -1.53 17.09
N MET A 65 7.69 -1.80 15.82
CA MET A 65 8.13 -3.04 15.19
C MET A 65 9.63 -2.97 14.94
N THR A 66 10.39 -3.88 15.54
CA THR A 66 11.85 -3.96 15.39
C THR A 66 12.27 -5.35 14.94
N TRP A 67 13.32 -5.42 14.13
CA TRP A 67 13.97 -6.66 13.70
C TRP A 67 15.47 -6.40 13.41
N PRO A 68 16.32 -7.45 13.38
CA PRO A 68 17.73 -7.30 13.03
C PRO A 68 17.93 -6.63 11.66
N ASP A 69 18.87 -5.71 11.57
CA ASP A 69 19.22 -4.96 10.36
C ASP A 69 18.16 -3.99 9.82
N LYS A 70 17.07 -3.73 10.54
CA LYS A 70 16.06 -2.72 10.14
C LYS A 70 16.69 -1.37 9.75
N LYS A 71 17.67 -0.89 10.54
CA LYS A 71 18.36 0.37 10.25
C LYS A 71 19.12 0.33 8.93
N LYS A 72 19.71 -0.82 8.57
CA LYS A 72 20.36 -0.99 7.27
C LYS A 72 19.33 -0.95 6.13
N ALA A 73 18.20 -1.64 6.27
CA ALA A 73 17.11 -1.60 5.29
C ALA A 73 16.58 -0.18 5.08
N MET A 74 16.48 0.62 6.16
CA MET A 74 16.11 2.05 6.05
C MET A 74 17.13 2.86 5.25
N LEU A 75 18.42 2.65 5.50
CA LEU A 75 19.50 3.32 4.77
C LEU A 75 19.53 2.91 3.30
N LEU A 76 19.22 1.64 3.02
CA LEU A 76 19.18 1.09 1.68
C LEU A 76 18.20 1.82 0.77
N ALA A 77 17.00 2.13 1.25
CA ALA A 77 16.01 2.89 0.49
C ALA A 77 16.55 4.26 0.02
N ASN A 78 17.49 4.84 0.74
CA ASN A 78 18.06 6.16 0.45
C ASN A 78 19.46 6.10 -0.18
N SER A 79 20.07 4.91 -0.32
CA SER A 79 21.40 4.77 -0.90
C SER A 79 21.38 5.10 -2.39
N LYS A 80 22.51 5.64 -2.86
CA LYS A 80 22.70 5.96 -4.27
C LYS A 80 22.86 4.68 -5.08
N ILE A 81 22.47 4.75 -6.35
CA ILE A 81 22.86 3.78 -7.36
C ILE A 81 23.58 4.48 -8.51
N ASN A 82 24.45 3.74 -9.16
CA ASN A 82 25.19 4.22 -10.32
C ASN A 82 24.75 3.42 -11.57
N ALA A 83 23.48 3.60 -11.95
CA ALA A 83 22.86 2.89 -13.06
C ALA A 83 21.94 3.83 -13.86
N ALA A 84 21.55 3.41 -15.06
CA ALA A 84 20.61 4.13 -15.91
C ALA A 84 19.74 3.15 -16.71
N LEU A 85 18.50 3.53 -16.92
CA LEU A 85 17.60 2.80 -17.82
C LEU A 85 18.07 2.94 -19.28
N ARG A 86 18.10 1.82 -20.01
CA ARG A 86 18.50 1.77 -21.42
C ARG A 86 17.32 1.31 -22.27
N PRO A 87 16.85 2.11 -23.25
CA PRO A 87 15.78 1.69 -24.14
C PRO A 87 16.24 0.53 -25.04
N LEU A 88 15.40 -0.50 -25.17
CA LEU A 88 15.59 -1.64 -26.07
C LEU A 88 14.55 -1.56 -27.19
N LYS A 89 14.81 -0.70 -28.19
CA LYS A 89 13.87 -0.43 -29.28
C LYS A 89 13.53 -1.68 -30.08
N GLU A 90 14.50 -2.54 -30.33
CA GLU A 90 14.36 -3.78 -31.07
C GLU A 90 13.46 -4.84 -30.41
N LYS A 91 13.29 -4.74 -29.07
CA LYS A 91 12.41 -5.61 -28.29
C LYS A 91 11.08 -4.94 -27.93
N SER A 92 10.89 -3.69 -28.35
CA SER A 92 9.69 -2.91 -28.01
C SER A 92 8.65 -2.98 -29.12
N VAL A 93 7.37 -3.05 -28.75
CA VAL A 93 6.24 -2.96 -29.68
C VAL A 93 5.75 -1.52 -29.70
N ASP A 94 5.76 -0.92 -30.91
CA ASP A 94 5.32 0.47 -31.14
C ASP A 94 6.02 1.48 -30.20
N PHE A 95 7.35 1.41 -30.15
CA PHE A 95 8.19 2.17 -29.20
C PHE A 95 7.90 3.67 -29.21
N ASP A 96 7.65 4.26 -30.38
CA ASP A 96 7.50 5.72 -30.50
C ASP A 96 6.12 6.23 -30.07
N ASN A 97 5.08 5.39 -30.07
CA ASN A 97 3.70 5.80 -29.76
C ASN A 97 3.16 5.17 -28.46
N THR A 98 3.70 4.07 -28.00
CA THR A 98 3.26 3.41 -26.74
C THR A 98 3.51 4.31 -25.56
N LYS A 99 2.57 4.27 -24.59
CA LYS A 99 2.73 4.92 -23.28
C LYS A 99 2.99 3.90 -22.16
N ASN A 100 3.05 2.60 -22.53
CA ASN A 100 3.35 1.52 -21.61
C ASN A 100 4.87 1.33 -21.55
N ILE A 101 5.37 1.06 -20.34
CA ILE A 101 6.79 0.82 -20.10
C ILE A 101 6.92 -0.53 -19.40
N TYR A 102 7.79 -1.39 -19.94
CA TYR A 102 8.28 -2.60 -19.30
C TYR A 102 9.76 -2.37 -18.94
N ILE A 103 10.12 -2.61 -17.69
CA ILE A 103 11.48 -2.39 -17.19
C ILE A 103 11.98 -3.73 -16.63
N GLU A 104 13.11 -4.19 -17.11
CA GLU A 104 13.79 -5.41 -16.71
C GLU A 104 15.05 -5.07 -15.91
N GLY A 105 15.23 -5.71 -14.75
CA GLY A 105 16.36 -5.48 -13.84
C GLY A 105 15.99 -5.66 -12.39
N ASP A 106 16.94 -5.42 -11.47
CA ASP A 106 16.63 -5.41 -10.04
C ASP A 106 15.58 -4.35 -9.73
N ASN A 107 14.51 -4.77 -9.06
CA ASN A 107 13.36 -3.90 -8.83
C ASN A 107 13.65 -2.78 -7.82
N LEU A 108 14.58 -2.94 -6.87
CA LEU A 108 14.97 -1.89 -5.94
C LEU A 108 15.74 -0.79 -6.67
N ASP A 109 16.66 -1.17 -7.54
CA ASP A 109 17.42 -0.24 -8.36
C ASP A 109 16.51 0.50 -9.34
N VAL A 110 15.60 -0.21 -9.98
CA VAL A 110 14.57 0.39 -10.86
C VAL A 110 13.71 1.39 -10.09
N LEU A 111 13.24 1.06 -8.90
CA LEU A 111 12.45 1.97 -8.06
C LEU A 111 13.22 3.24 -7.71
N LYS A 112 14.52 3.14 -7.39
CA LYS A 112 15.39 4.29 -7.13
C LYS A 112 15.55 5.18 -8.35
N LEU A 113 15.71 4.59 -9.55
CA LEU A 113 15.78 5.34 -10.82
C LEU A 113 14.45 6.04 -11.15
N LEU A 114 13.33 5.34 -10.93
CA LEU A 114 12.01 5.91 -11.17
C LEU A 114 11.69 7.07 -10.22
N ARG A 115 12.29 7.13 -9.04
CA ARG A 115 12.10 8.23 -8.08
C ARG A 115 12.45 9.60 -8.68
N GLU A 116 13.45 9.68 -9.56
CA GLU A 116 13.83 10.94 -10.21
C GLU A 116 12.72 11.52 -11.12
N THR A 117 11.96 10.65 -11.77
CA THR A 117 10.99 11.07 -12.78
C THR A 117 9.55 10.90 -12.35
N TYR A 118 9.27 9.96 -11.45
CA TYR A 118 7.91 9.57 -11.04
C TYR A 118 7.58 9.87 -9.58
N LEU A 119 8.39 10.67 -8.88
CA LEU A 119 8.08 11.12 -7.52
C LEU A 119 6.68 11.75 -7.48
N ASN A 120 5.80 11.26 -6.60
CA ASN A 120 4.41 11.71 -6.46
C ASN A 120 3.57 11.68 -7.76
N LYS A 121 3.86 10.76 -8.69
CA LYS A 121 3.14 10.69 -9.98
C LYS A 121 2.36 9.42 -10.22
N VAL A 122 2.62 8.36 -9.47
CA VAL A 122 2.00 7.05 -9.67
C VAL A 122 0.63 7.02 -8.98
N LYS A 123 -0.42 6.70 -9.72
CA LYS A 123 -1.79 6.66 -9.17
C LYS A 123 -2.09 5.37 -8.43
N MET A 124 -1.59 4.25 -8.91
CA MET A 124 -1.81 2.93 -8.34
C MET A 124 -0.56 2.08 -8.50
N ILE A 125 -0.22 1.35 -7.45
CA ILE A 125 0.81 0.33 -7.44
C ILE A 125 0.15 -0.99 -7.07
N TYR A 126 0.47 -2.07 -7.80
CA TYR A 126 0.13 -3.43 -7.42
C TYR A 126 1.41 -4.25 -7.38
N ILE A 127 1.65 -4.94 -6.26
CA ILE A 127 2.80 -5.83 -6.11
C ILE A 127 2.38 -7.21 -5.61
N ASP A 128 3.13 -8.19 -6.07
CA ASP A 128 3.00 -9.60 -5.69
C ASP A 128 4.39 -10.08 -5.25
N PRO A 129 4.79 -9.80 -4.00
CA PRO A 129 6.11 -10.15 -3.50
C PRO A 129 6.20 -11.67 -3.22
N PRO A 130 7.41 -12.22 -3.00
CA PRO A 130 7.55 -13.57 -2.45
C PRO A 130 6.77 -13.71 -1.15
N TYR A 131 6.02 -14.80 -0.99
CA TYR A 131 5.16 -15.02 0.18
C TYR A 131 5.89 -15.61 1.38
N ASN A 132 7.17 -15.90 1.22
CA ASN A 132 8.03 -16.49 2.25
C ASN A 132 7.53 -17.86 2.73
N THR A 133 7.25 -18.75 1.79
CA THR A 133 6.68 -20.09 2.06
C THR A 133 7.72 -21.11 2.48
N GLY A 134 8.98 -20.70 2.65
CA GLY A 134 10.11 -21.58 2.96
C GLY A 134 10.81 -22.16 1.73
N ASN A 135 10.20 -22.02 0.55
CA ASN A 135 10.79 -22.38 -0.74
C ASN A 135 10.97 -21.18 -1.66
N ASP A 136 10.63 -20.00 -1.18
CA ASP A 136 10.75 -18.76 -1.94
C ASP A 136 12.17 -18.23 -1.87
N PHE A 137 12.58 -17.60 -2.96
CA PHE A 137 13.83 -16.87 -3.01
C PHE A 137 13.61 -15.43 -2.55
N VAL A 138 14.45 -14.95 -1.66
CA VAL A 138 14.54 -13.53 -1.28
C VAL A 138 15.83 -12.95 -1.83
N TYR A 139 15.79 -11.68 -2.19
CA TYR A 139 16.99 -10.98 -2.63
C TYR A 139 17.88 -10.69 -1.42
N GLU A 140 19.16 -11.02 -1.55
CA GLU A 140 20.17 -10.69 -0.56
C GLU A 140 20.72 -9.30 -0.91
N ASP A 141 20.16 -8.28 -0.30
CA ASP A 141 20.60 -6.89 -0.47
C ASP A 141 21.84 -6.66 0.44
N ASP A 142 23.00 -7.24 0.11
CA ASP A 142 24.22 -7.10 0.91
C ASP A 142 25.09 -5.94 0.42
N PHE A 143 25.46 -5.04 1.33
CA PHE A 143 26.19 -3.81 1.07
C PHE A 143 27.69 -3.89 1.32
N ALA A 144 28.17 -5.01 1.86
CA ALA A 144 29.52 -5.11 2.38
C ALA A 144 30.51 -5.72 1.38
N GLN A 145 30.05 -6.26 0.24
CA GLN A 145 30.92 -6.97 -0.69
C GLN A 145 31.23 -6.14 -1.95
N SER A 146 32.47 -6.21 -2.41
CA SER A 146 32.82 -5.69 -3.73
C SER A 146 32.16 -6.54 -4.82
N THR A 147 31.88 -5.95 -6.00
CA THR A 147 31.26 -6.64 -7.13
C THR A 147 31.98 -7.94 -7.52
N GLU A 148 33.29 -8.02 -7.31
CA GLU A 148 34.13 -9.18 -7.65
C GLU A 148 34.03 -10.30 -6.60
N GLU A 149 33.94 -9.98 -5.29
CA GLU A 149 33.65 -10.95 -4.23
C GLU A 149 32.23 -11.46 -4.30
N TYR A 150 31.31 -10.62 -4.70
CA TYR A 150 29.91 -10.96 -4.92
C TYR A 150 29.77 -12.01 -6.03
N ILE A 151 30.49 -11.85 -7.16
CA ILE A 151 30.49 -12.80 -8.28
C ILE A 151 31.10 -14.15 -7.90
N ALA A 152 32.15 -14.17 -7.07
CA ALA A 152 32.88 -15.39 -6.71
C ALA A 152 32.16 -16.30 -5.71
N ASN A 153 31.31 -15.75 -4.83
CA ASN A 153 30.68 -16.49 -3.73
C ASN A 153 29.25 -16.98 -4.02
N SER A 154 28.69 -16.69 -5.18
CA SER A 154 27.30 -16.99 -5.47
C SER A 154 27.12 -18.19 -6.38
N GLY A 155 26.43 -19.18 -5.89
CA GLY A 155 26.08 -20.40 -6.64
C GLY A 155 24.75 -20.38 -7.38
N GLN A 156 23.93 -19.34 -7.22
CA GLN A 156 22.62 -19.23 -7.88
C GLN A 156 22.30 -17.78 -8.20
N TYR A 157 22.08 -17.51 -9.48
CA TYR A 157 21.68 -16.23 -10.02
C TYR A 157 20.31 -16.36 -10.69
N ASP A 158 19.54 -15.27 -10.69
CA ASP A 158 18.42 -15.14 -11.61
C ASP A 158 18.94 -14.93 -13.05
N GLU A 159 18.04 -14.90 -14.02
CA GLU A 159 18.38 -14.67 -15.44
C GLU A 159 19.05 -13.31 -15.67
N GLN A 160 18.97 -12.39 -14.70
CA GLN A 160 19.55 -11.05 -14.71
C GLN A 160 20.90 -10.96 -13.96
N GLY A 161 21.34 -12.05 -13.31
CA GLY A 161 22.60 -12.11 -12.59
C GLY A 161 22.55 -11.64 -11.12
N ASN A 162 21.34 -11.50 -10.54
CA ASN A 162 21.17 -11.19 -9.11
C ASN A 162 21.21 -12.48 -8.30
N ARG A 163 21.85 -12.44 -7.15
CA ARG A 163 21.89 -13.58 -6.24
C ARG A 163 20.54 -13.83 -5.59
N MET A 164 20.04 -15.04 -5.74
CA MET A 164 18.85 -15.51 -5.06
C MET A 164 19.24 -16.50 -3.96
N VAL A 165 18.80 -16.25 -2.75
CA VAL A 165 19.01 -17.14 -1.59
C VAL A 165 17.70 -17.75 -1.19
N LEU A 166 17.68 -19.09 -1.08
CA LEU A 166 16.52 -19.81 -0.56
C LEU A 166 16.33 -19.43 0.90
N ASN A 167 15.22 -18.78 1.22
CA ASN A 167 14.85 -18.47 2.58
C ASN A 167 14.09 -19.64 3.19
N ASN A 168 14.76 -20.40 4.03
CA ASN A 168 14.22 -21.63 4.64
C ASN A 168 13.76 -21.36 6.09
N GLU A 169 12.65 -21.94 6.50
CA GLU A 169 12.11 -21.85 7.87
C GLU A 169 13.12 -22.25 8.97
N SER A 170 14.10 -23.09 8.65
CA SER A 170 15.19 -23.44 9.59
C SER A 170 16.21 -22.31 9.78
N ASN A 171 16.17 -21.28 8.96
CA ASN A 171 16.98 -20.08 9.12
C ASN A 171 16.41 -19.21 10.26
N GLY A 172 17.19 -18.97 11.32
CA GLY A 172 16.77 -18.08 12.41
C GLY A 172 16.48 -16.62 11.98
N ARG A 173 16.76 -16.28 10.72
CA ARG A 173 16.49 -14.97 10.10
C ARG A 173 15.34 -14.99 9.09
N PHE A 174 14.59 -16.06 9.01
CA PHE A 174 13.54 -16.31 8.01
C PHE A 174 12.64 -15.09 7.72
N HIS A 175 11.99 -14.55 8.73
CA HIS A 175 11.17 -13.34 8.61
C HIS A 175 12.02 -12.07 8.46
N THR A 176 13.19 -12.03 9.10
CA THR A 176 14.11 -10.89 9.07
C THR A 176 14.59 -10.58 7.67
N ASP A 177 15.03 -11.59 6.92
CA ASP A 177 15.58 -11.42 5.59
C ASP A 177 14.47 -10.97 4.61
N TRP A 178 13.26 -11.51 4.76
CA TRP A 178 12.10 -11.04 4.01
C TRP A 178 11.74 -9.58 4.33
N LEU A 179 11.73 -9.20 5.60
CA LEU A 179 11.46 -7.82 6.03
C LEU A 179 12.52 -6.84 5.52
N ASN A 180 13.80 -7.22 5.55
CA ASN A 180 14.88 -6.39 5.03
C ASN A 180 14.79 -6.19 3.52
N MET A 181 14.33 -7.19 2.78
CA MET A 181 14.09 -7.11 1.35
C MET A 181 12.89 -6.19 1.02
N ILE A 182 11.75 -6.39 1.68
CA ILE A 182 10.50 -5.70 1.30
C ILE A 182 10.45 -4.23 1.76
N TYR A 183 11.03 -3.92 2.93
CA TYR A 183 10.98 -2.60 3.55
C TYR A 183 11.46 -1.45 2.63
N PRO A 184 12.67 -1.51 2.04
CA PRO A 184 13.16 -0.43 1.19
C PRO A 184 12.31 -0.24 -0.06
N ARG A 185 11.75 -1.31 -0.61
CA ARG A 185 10.87 -1.29 -1.80
C ARG A 185 9.54 -0.59 -1.51
N LEU A 186 8.91 -0.92 -0.39
CA LEU A 186 7.67 -0.26 0.04
C LEU A 186 7.89 1.22 0.37
N LYS A 187 9.02 1.56 1.00
CA LYS A 187 9.35 2.95 1.31
C LYS A 187 9.45 3.81 0.04
N ILE A 188 10.14 3.32 -0.98
CA ILE A 188 10.25 4.03 -2.25
C ILE A 188 8.91 4.03 -3.00
N ALA A 189 8.16 2.91 -2.97
CA ALA A 189 6.83 2.85 -3.57
C ALA A 189 5.90 3.94 -3.02
N ARG A 190 5.95 4.19 -1.69
CA ARG A 190 5.19 5.28 -1.07
C ARG A 190 5.58 6.65 -1.64
N ASP A 191 6.88 6.90 -1.87
CA ASP A 191 7.36 8.17 -2.43
C ASP A 191 6.86 8.37 -3.88
N LEU A 192 6.76 7.29 -4.66
CA LEU A 192 6.25 7.35 -6.03
C LEU A 192 4.75 7.64 -6.10
N LEU A 193 3.97 7.24 -5.11
CA LEU A 193 2.52 7.43 -5.11
C LEU A 193 2.14 8.93 -5.08
N LYS A 194 1.09 9.28 -5.84
CA LYS A 194 0.37 10.56 -5.67
C LYS A 194 -0.28 10.63 -4.30
N ASP A 195 -0.62 11.83 -3.85
CA ASP A 195 -1.35 12.01 -2.59
C ASP A 195 -2.70 11.30 -2.58
N ASP A 196 -3.36 11.18 -3.73
CA ASP A 196 -4.56 10.38 -3.95
C ASP A 196 -4.26 8.99 -4.55
N GLY A 197 -3.06 8.47 -4.34
CA GLY A 197 -2.60 7.17 -4.82
C GLY A 197 -2.84 6.04 -3.82
N VAL A 198 -2.88 4.81 -4.34
CA VAL A 198 -3.11 3.58 -3.56
C VAL A 198 -2.11 2.49 -3.93
N ILE A 199 -1.81 1.63 -2.96
CA ILE A 199 -1.03 0.41 -3.18
C ILE A 199 -1.86 -0.82 -2.80
N PHE A 200 -1.78 -1.86 -3.61
CA PHE A 200 -2.31 -3.19 -3.34
C PHE A 200 -1.16 -4.18 -3.26
N ILE A 201 -1.19 -5.06 -2.28
CA ILE A 201 -0.12 -6.03 -2.02
C ILE A 201 -0.74 -7.38 -1.78
N SER A 202 -0.45 -8.35 -2.68
CA SER A 202 -0.83 -9.75 -2.48
C SER A 202 0.10 -10.41 -1.46
N ILE A 203 -0.44 -11.29 -0.62
CA ILE A 203 0.32 -12.04 0.39
C ILE A 203 -0.52 -13.22 0.91
N ASP A 204 0.11 -14.19 1.53
CA ASP A 204 -0.58 -15.27 2.23
C ASP A 204 -0.39 -15.21 3.76
N ASP A 205 -0.82 -16.28 4.45
CA ASP A 205 -0.75 -16.40 5.91
C ASP A 205 0.67 -16.33 6.49
N ASN A 206 1.72 -16.56 5.68
CA ASN A 206 3.09 -16.63 6.21
C ASN A 206 3.59 -15.25 6.66
N GLU A 207 3.26 -14.19 5.91
CA GLU A 207 3.80 -12.85 6.17
C GLU A 207 2.74 -11.74 6.27
N VAL A 208 1.45 -12.05 6.19
CA VAL A 208 0.38 -11.02 6.22
C VAL A 208 0.45 -10.14 7.47
N ASP A 209 0.74 -10.70 8.64
CA ASP A 209 0.82 -9.97 9.90
C ASP A 209 2.03 -9.03 9.95
N ASN A 210 3.18 -9.51 9.48
CA ASN A 210 4.40 -8.73 9.38
C ASN A 210 4.24 -7.61 8.34
N LEU A 211 3.69 -7.95 7.17
CA LEU A 211 3.44 -6.97 6.10
C LEU A 211 2.50 -5.87 6.55
N LYS A 212 1.41 -6.23 7.27
CA LYS A 212 0.47 -5.23 7.77
C LYS A 212 1.15 -4.24 8.72
N LYS A 213 1.91 -4.73 9.71
CA LYS A 213 2.65 -3.88 10.66
C LYS A 213 3.68 -3.00 9.96
N LEU A 214 4.36 -3.55 8.95
CA LEU A 214 5.33 -2.84 8.15
C LEU A 214 4.67 -1.70 7.35
N CYS A 215 3.53 -1.97 6.73
CA CYS A 215 2.75 -0.99 6.00
C CYS A 215 2.15 0.07 6.92
N ASP A 216 1.69 -0.30 8.12
CA ASP A 216 1.23 0.65 9.14
C ASP A 216 2.35 1.66 9.50
N GLU A 217 3.61 1.20 9.58
CA GLU A 217 4.76 2.08 9.82
C GLU A 217 5.09 2.97 8.62
N ILE A 218 5.08 2.42 7.41
CA ILE A 218 5.51 3.12 6.20
C ILE A 218 4.43 4.08 5.69
N PHE A 219 3.20 3.62 5.56
CA PHE A 219 2.08 4.38 4.99
C PHE A 219 1.29 5.13 6.05
N GLY A 220 1.30 4.66 7.29
CA GLY A 220 0.48 5.11 8.40
C GLY A 220 -0.75 4.23 8.60
N GLU A 221 -1.03 3.82 9.84
CA GLU A 221 -2.19 2.97 10.19
C GLU A 221 -3.52 3.58 9.75
N SER A 222 -3.65 4.91 9.86
CA SER A 222 -4.86 5.64 9.44
C SER A 222 -5.14 5.58 7.93
N ASN A 223 -4.15 5.21 7.13
CA ASN A 223 -4.22 5.08 5.68
C ASN A 223 -4.52 3.64 5.23
N PHE A 224 -4.77 2.73 6.17
CA PHE A 224 -5.23 1.38 5.85
C PHE A 224 -6.65 1.42 5.31
N VAL A 225 -6.84 0.92 4.09
CA VAL A 225 -8.16 0.88 3.42
C VAL A 225 -8.89 -0.40 3.76
N GLY A 226 -8.18 -1.54 3.69
CA GLY A 226 -8.77 -2.84 3.94
C GLY A 226 -7.89 -4.01 3.52
N GLN A 227 -8.34 -5.19 3.90
CA GLN A 227 -7.78 -6.47 3.51
C GLN A 227 -8.87 -7.28 2.84
N TRP A 228 -8.62 -7.74 1.62
CA TRP A 228 -9.52 -8.64 0.89
C TRP A 228 -9.04 -10.07 0.99
N ASN A 229 -9.97 -10.98 1.11
CA ASN A 229 -9.71 -12.40 1.01
C ASN A 229 -9.85 -12.80 -0.46
N TRP A 230 -8.75 -13.19 -1.07
CA TRP A 230 -8.71 -13.71 -2.43
C TRP A 230 -8.97 -15.21 -2.40
N TYR A 231 -10.08 -15.64 -2.99
CA TYR A 231 -10.41 -17.07 -3.08
C TYR A 231 -9.63 -17.72 -4.23
N LYS A 232 -8.55 -18.42 -3.89
CA LYS A 232 -7.57 -18.95 -4.84
C LYS A 232 -8.10 -20.15 -5.64
N SER A 233 -8.85 -21.05 -4.99
CA SER A 233 -9.30 -22.30 -5.60
C SER A 233 -10.55 -22.84 -4.92
N ALA A 234 -11.53 -23.27 -5.75
CA ALA A 234 -12.71 -24.01 -5.28
C ALA A 234 -12.34 -25.42 -4.76
N THR A 235 -11.24 -25.99 -5.22
CA THR A 235 -10.78 -27.32 -4.86
C THR A 235 -9.46 -27.22 -4.10
N PRO A 236 -9.48 -27.12 -2.76
CA PRO A 236 -8.25 -27.07 -1.98
C PRO A 236 -7.45 -28.38 -2.11
N PRO A 237 -6.12 -28.33 -2.01
CA PRO A 237 -5.26 -29.51 -2.17
C PRO A 237 -5.61 -30.59 -1.15
N ASN A 238 -5.74 -31.83 -1.62
CA ASN A 238 -6.14 -32.98 -0.78
C ASN A 238 -5.06 -33.43 0.22
N LEU A 239 -3.85 -32.90 0.15
CA LEU A 239 -2.68 -33.31 0.95
C LEU A 239 -2.50 -32.51 2.26
N SER A 240 -3.45 -31.69 2.66
CA SER A 240 -3.35 -30.93 3.90
C SER A 240 -3.73 -31.77 5.10
N TYR A 241 -2.81 -31.92 6.06
CA TYR A 241 -3.02 -32.65 7.32
C TYR A 241 -3.83 -31.88 8.39
N LYS A 242 -3.93 -30.55 8.27
CA LYS A 242 -4.64 -29.71 9.25
C LYS A 242 -5.82 -28.99 8.60
N ILE A 243 -5.58 -27.81 8.06
CA ILE A 243 -6.60 -26.98 7.45
C ILE A 243 -6.29 -26.81 5.98
N LYS A 244 -7.29 -26.96 5.12
CA LYS A 244 -7.16 -26.70 3.69
C LYS A 244 -7.21 -25.19 3.47
N LYS A 245 -6.07 -24.60 3.09
CA LYS A 245 -5.95 -23.18 2.79
C LYS A 245 -6.36 -22.93 1.32
N ASN A 246 -7.35 -22.11 1.12
CA ASN A 246 -7.84 -21.73 -0.21
C ASN A 246 -8.00 -20.20 -0.37
N ILE A 247 -7.45 -19.44 0.56
CA ILE A 247 -7.53 -17.99 0.62
C ILE A 247 -6.11 -17.44 0.65
N GLU A 248 -5.90 -16.36 -0.06
CA GLU A 248 -4.79 -15.43 0.04
C GLU A 248 -5.34 -14.04 0.36
N TYR A 249 -4.48 -13.10 0.67
CA TYR A 249 -4.88 -11.76 1.09
C TYR A 249 -4.39 -10.71 0.11
N ILE A 250 -5.14 -9.63 -0.01
CA ILE A 250 -4.70 -8.42 -0.69
C ILE A 250 -4.86 -7.27 0.30
N LEU A 251 -3.74 -6.70 0.74
CA LEU A 251 -3.72 -5.50 1.57
C LEU A 251 -3.81 -4.26 0.69
N CYS A 252 -4.55 -3.25 1.14
CA CYS A 252 -4.62 -1.96 0.47
C CYS A 252 -4.34 -0.83 1.44
N TYR A 253 -3.44 0.06 1.03
CA TYR A 253 -3.15 1.33 1.69
C TYR A 253 -3.28 2.48 0.71
N GLU A 254 -3.80 3.60 1.18
CA GLU A 254 -3.73 4.87 0.46
C GLU A 254 -2.55 5.70 0.96
N LYS A 255 -2.08 6.67 0.17
CA LYS A 255 -1.02 7.57 0.64
C LYS A 255 -1.54 8.56 1.67
N ASN A 256 -2.71 9.16 1.41
CA ASN A 256 -3.39 10.10 2.30
C ASN A 256 -4.90 9.84 2.29
N LYS A 257 -5.45 9.35 3.38
CA LYS A 257 -6.84 8.85 3.49
C LYS A 257 -7.93 9.86 3.12
N ASP A 258 -7.66 11.14 3.29
CA ASP A 258 -8.66 12.19 3.05
C ASP A 258 -8.75 12.63 1.58
N ASN A 259 -7.85 12.16 0.74
CA ASN A 259 -7.76 12.56 -0.66
C ASN A 259 -8.43 11.60 -1.64
N ILE A 260 -8.91 10.43 -1.17
CA ILE A 260 -9.47 9.39 -2.03
C ILE A 260 -10.95 9.23 -1.78
N LYS A 261 -11.73 9.25 -2.88
CA LYS A 261 -13.13 8.83 -2.87
C LYS A 261 -13.28 7.56 -3.72
N TYR A 262 -13.50 6.45 -3.07
CA TYR A 262 -13.76 5.18 -3.74
C TYR A 262 -15.15 5.19 -4.36
N ARG A 263 -15.25 4.70 -5.60
CA ARG A 263 -16.52 4.53 -6.29
C ARG A 263 -16.87 3.05 -6.32
N GLY A 264 -17.98 2.70 -5.72
CA GLY A 264 -18.52 1.34 -5.79
C GLY A 264 -19.09 1.03 -7.17
N ILE A 265 -19.06 -0.24 -7.54
CA ILE A 265 -19.77 -0.75 -8.71
C ILE A 265 -21.22 -1.02 -8.27
N LYS A 266 -22.19 -0.55 -9.05
CA LYS A 266 -23.59 -0.95 -8.85
C LYS A 266 -23.71 -2.45 -9.08
N LYS A 267 -23.99 -3.20 -8.04
CA LYS A 267 -24.29 -4.64 -8.12
C LYS A 267 -25.79 -4.80 -8.06
N VAL A 268 -26.35 -5.49 -9.05
CA VAL A 268 -27.75 -5.94 -8.95
C VAL A 268 -27.80 -6.98 -7.84
N SER A 269 -28.51 -6.68 -6.76
CA SER A 269 -28.71 -7.67 -5.70
C SER A 269 -29.62 -8.78 -6.23
N PRO A 270 -29.24 -10.05 -6.10
CA PRO A 270 -30.14 -11.17 -6.39
C PRO A 270 -31.26 -11.32 -5.33
N SER A 271 -31.15 -10.61 -4.22
CA SER A 271 -32.07 -10.64 -3.09
C SER A 271 -33.03 -9.46 -3.16
N ASN A 272 -34.33 -9.77 -3.02
CA ASN A 272 -35.39 -8.78 -2.83
C ASN A 272 -35.60 -8.44 -1.35
N ASP A 273 -34.61 -8.73 -0.47
CA ASP A 273 -34.74 -8.44 0.95
C ASP A 273 -34.82 -6.92 1.18
N PRO A 274 -35.78 -6.49 1.97
CA PRO A 274 -35.92 -5.06 2.26
C PRO A 274 -34.74 -4.53 3.08
N PHE A 275 -34.41 -3.25 2.87
CA PHE A 275 -33.37 -2.53 3.65
C PHE A 275 -33.75 -2.28 5.11
N THR A 276 -34.39 -3.26 5.75
CA THR A 276 -34.91 -3.14 7.10
C THR A 276 -34.48 -4.30 7.98
N LYS A 277 -34.20 -4.03 9.25
CA LYS A 277 -33.94 -5.05 10.27
C LYS A 277 -34.92 -4.86 11.44
N PRO A 278 -35.64 -5.91 11.86
CA PRO A 278 -36.62 -5.82 12.98
C PRO A 278 -36.02 -5.26 14.29
N GLN A 279 -34.72 -5.48 14.53
CA GLN A 279 -34.01 -5.04 15.75
C GLN A 279 -33.69 -3.54 15.75
N ASN A 280 -33.70 -2.88 14.59
CA ASN A 280 -33.34 -1.48 14.51
C ASN A 280 -34.47 -0.57 14.99
N SER A 281 -34.12 0.60 15.50
CA SER A 281 -35.12 1.63 15.82
C SER A 281 -35.71 2.25 14.56
N TYR A 282 -36.96 2.74 14.65
CA TYR A 282 -37.54 3.51 13.55
C TYR A 282 -36.79 4.80 13.30
N LYS A 283 -36.51 5.10 12.04
CA LYS A 283 -35.93 6.37 11.59
C LYS A 283 -36.66 6.86 10.34
N GLU A 284 -36.67 8.17 10.20
CA GLU A 284 -37.16 8.86 9.03
C GLU A 284 -36.02 9.13 8.06
N LEU A 285 -36.21 8.78 6.79
CA LEU A 285 -35.28 9.07 5.71
C LEU A 285 -35.98 9.85 4.62
N LYS A 286 -35.36 10.91 4.13
CA LYS A 286 -35.78 11.66 2.96
C LYS A 286 -35.06 11.20 1.73
N PHE A 287 -35.81 10.85 0.70
CA PHE A 287 -35.32 10.47 -0.61
C PHE A 287 -35.64 11.58 -1.61
N PRO A 288 -34.62 12.26 -2.14
CA PRO A 288 -34.83 13.25 -3.20
C PRO A 288 -35.44 12.64 -4.45
N LYS A 289 -36.11 13.48 -5.24
CA LYS A 289 -36.61 13.11 -6.57
C LYS A 289 -35.56 12.38 -7.40
N GLY A 290 -35.96 11.27 -8.05
CA GLY A 290 -35.12 10.48 -8.95
C GLY A 290 -34.10 9.57 -8.25
N THR A 291 -34.18 9.41 -6.93
CA THR A 291 -33.23 8.55 -6.18
C THR A 291 -33.77 7.14 -5.92
N ILE A 292 -35.09 6.96 -5.93
CA ILE A 292 -35.74 5.64 -5.73
C ILE A 292 -36.00 5.03 -7.09
N ASN A 293 -35.41 3.88 -7.34
CA ASN A 293 -35.74 3.03 -8.47
C ASN A 293 -36.77 1.99 -8.00
N THR A 294 -37.93 1.90 -8.66
CA THR A 294 -39.04 1.04 -8.26
C THR A 294 -39.62 0.29 -9.46
N ILE A 295 -40.20 -0.88 -9.19
CA ILE A 295 -40.95 -1.68 -10.15
C ILE A 295 -42.44 -1.33 -10.12
N LEU A 296 -42.87 -0.38 -9.28
CA LEU A 296 -44.25 0.07 -9.22
C LEU A 296 -44.64 0.75 -10.55
N ASN A 297 -45.91 0.59 -10.94
CA ASN A 297 -46.44 1.28 -12.12
C ASN A 297 -46.46 2.80 -11.91
N ASP A 298 -46.39 3.54 -13.02
CA ASP A 298 -46.54 4.99 -12.97
C ASP A 298 -47.86 5.36 -12.31
N GLY A 299 -47.81 6.29 -11.35
CA GLY A 299 -48.98 6.68 -10.58
C GLY A 299 -48.66 7.38 -9.28
N VAL A 300 -49.68 7.70 -8.51
CA VAL A 300 -49.57 8.28 -7.17
C VAL A 300 -49.92 7.23 -6.12
N TYR A 301 -49.01 7.01 -5.21
CA TYR A 301 -49.15 6.14 -4.05
C TYR A 301 -49.28 7.01 -2.81
N ASN A 302 -50.44 7.02 -2.20
CA ASN A 302 -50.76 7.90 -1.07
C ASN A 302 -49.90 7.58 0.15
N LYS A 303 -49.67 8.56 1.02
CA LYS A 303 -49.06 8.33 2.33
C LYS A 303 -49.81 7.23 3.12
N GLY A 304 -49.04 6.40 3.81
CA GLY A 304 -49.58 5.26 4.54
C GLY A 304 -48.57 4.14 4.75
N VAL A 305 -49.05 3.05 5.36
CA VAL A 305 -48.18 1.87 5.61
C VAL A 305 -48.36 0.87 4.49
N TYR A 306 -47.28 0.47 3.87
CA TYR A 306 -47.20 -0.49 2.77
C TYR A 306 -46.29 -1.66 3.15
N GLY A 307 -46.62 -2.84 2.66
CA GLY A 307 -45.87 -4.07 2.87
C GLY A 307 -46.62 -5.09 3.71
N THR A 308 -45.85 -6.00 4.29
CA THR A 308 -46.37 -7.07 5.15
C THR A 308 -46.15 -6.75 6.62
N GLU A 309 -46.83 -7.49 7.51
CA GLU A 309 -46.68 -7.35 8.96
C GLU A 309 -45.20 -7.42 9.42
N LYS A 310 -44.37 -8.23 8.74
CA LYS A 310 -42.96 -8.40 9.02
C LYS A 310 -42.09 -7.31 8.39
N PHE A 311 -42.49 -6.76 7.24
CA PHE A 311 -41.70 -5.80 6.45
C PHE A 311 -42.62 -4.69 5.94
N SER A 312 -42.95 -3.74 6.80
CA SER A 312 -43.73 -2.58 6.44
C SER A 312 -42.89 -1.33 6.30
N ASN A 313 -43.25 -0.50 5.33
CA ASN A 313 -42.71 0.85 5.15
C ASN A 313 -43.84 1.85 5.36
N GLU A 314 -43.63 2.86 6.17
CA GLU A 314 -44.54 3.98 6.34
C GLU A 314 -44.10 5.12 5.43
N LEU A 315 -44.90 5.40 4.38
CA LEU A 315 -44.78 6.59 3.57
C LEU A 315 -45.34 7.78 4.36
N LEU A 316 -44.52 8.79 4.58
CA LEU A 316 -44.92 10.02 5.25
C LEU A 316 -45.45 11.07 4.27
N ASP A 317 -45.09 10.96 2.99
CA ASP A 317 -45.53 11.81 1.89
C ASP A 317 -46.05 10.92 0.76
N ASP A 318 -46.90 11.46 -0.12
CA ASP A 318 -47.32 10.75 -1.30
C ASP A 318 -46.14 10.49 -2.24
N LEU A 319 -46.00 9.26 -2.74
CA LEU A 319 -44.98 8.87 -3.70
C LEU A 319 -45.54 8.94 -5.12
N VAL A 320 -44.98 9.80 -5.94
CA VAL A 320 -45.31 9.84 -7.37
C VAL A 320 -44.29 9.05 -8.14
N VAL A 321 -44.70 8.02 -8.87
CA VAL A 321 -43.85 7.19 -9.72
C VAL A 321 -44.02 7.59 -11.17
N LYS A 322 -42.90 7.83 -11.89
CA LYS A 322 -42.84 8.01 -13.34
C LYS A 322 -41.63 7.30 -13.89
N ASN A 323 -41.82 6.47 -14.91
CA ASN A 323 -40.74 5.71 -15.56
C ASN A 323 -39.85 4.93 -14.58
N GLY A 324 -40.52 4.31 -13.57
CA GLY A 324 -39.78 3.51 -12.55
C GLY A 324 -38.95 4.31 -11.54
N LEU A 325 -39.10 5.64 -11.48
CA LEU A 325 -38.40 6.53 -10.54
C LEU A 325 -39.41 7.36 -9.74
N ASN A 326 -39.03 7.77 -8.52
CA ASN A 326 -39.80 8.76 -7.77
C ASN A 326 -39.73 10.14 -8.47
N ALA A 327 -40.84 10.71 -8.78
CA ALA A 327 -40.98 11.99 -9.46
C ALA A 327 -40.98 13.20 -8.50
N ASN A 328 -41.05 12.96 -7.19
CA ASN A 328 -41.03 13.94 -6.11
C ASN A 328 -40.10 13.51 -4.97
N ASP A 329 -39.75 14.44 -4.09
CA ASP A 329 -39.15 14.10 -2.81
C ASP A 329 -40.14 13.31 -1.95
N VAL A 330 -39.68 12.28 -1.26
CA VAL A 330 -40.53 11.44 -0.42
C VAL A 330 -39.82 11.05 0.87
N ARG A 331 -40.56 11.02 1.98
CA ARG A 331 -40.01 10.55 3.26
C ARG A 331 -40.64 9.19 3.59
N PHE A 332 -39.77 8.32 4.09
CA PHE A 332 -40.16 7.02 4.60
C PHE A 332 -39.73 6.93 6.07
N LYS A 333 -40.54 6.24 6.85
CA LYS A 333 -40.20 5.86 8.21
C LYS A 333 -40.15 4.34 8.31
N ASN A 334 -39.02 3.82 8.72
CA ASN A 334 -38.80 2.39 8.90
C ASN A 334 -37.62 2.09 9.83
N LYS A 335 -37.44 0.79 10.10
CA LYS A 335 -36.27 0.23 10.79
C LYS A 335 -35.16 -0.07 9.81
N PHE A 336 -34.61 0.95 9.21
CA PHE A 336 -33.62 0.81 8.15
C PHE A 336 -32.34 0.12 8.61
N ILE A 337 -31.69 -0.61 7.70
CA ILE A 337 -30.32 -1.09 7.85
C ILE A 337 -29.41 0.11 7.63
N TRP A 338 -28.54 0.38 8.58
CA TRP A 338 -27.47 1.35 8.43
C TRP A 338 -26.22 0.65 7.93
N THR A 339 -25.65 1.13 6.88
CA THR A 339 -24.30 0.83 6.42
C THR A 339 -23.39 1.99 6.74
#